data_1866afea4402ca3671f4ed5122262233
#
_entry.id   1866afea4402ca3671f4ed5122262233
#
_cell.length_a   1.000
_cell.length_b   1.000
_cell.length_c   1.000
_cell.angle_alpha   90.00
_cell.angle_beta   90.00
_cell.angle_gamma   90.00
#
_symmetry.space_group_name_H-M   'P 1'
#
loop_
_entity.id
_entity.type
_entity.pdbx_description
1 polymer ?
#
loop_
_entity_poly.entity_id
_entity_poly.type
_entity_poly.pdbx_seq_one_letter_code
_entity_poly.pdbx_strand_id
1 'polypeptide(L)'
;MKRSGAKKIDMLNGSIWNKLPLFALPVAVTAILEQLFNASDLAVVGNFAGDKSTAAVAAVGANGPVIGLIVNFLIGISLGANVVIANAMGRNNKESVQRAVHTSIIFALVGGTIVVVIAEFFVGRMLSSLNVPDDVLPLAVIYFRIYLIGLPVILLYNFEAAIFRSIGDTKVPLIALAVSGVLNVILNLFFVIVLKMTVSGVATATVISNAVSSIILFIRLVKSDKYIKVEPKKMRFSWNSFRVIMKIGLPAGIQSAVFAVSNIVIQSAINSLGTVVIAASSAAFNIEVIAYDVMNSFSQACTTFVGQNYGAGQIKRCKRTLWLTLIEDTIASGVAIGIVLLVGRFLLSVFNSDPQVIEIGYTRLVIVFSAYTFSMLYEIMSGYLRGFGVSLVPAVLTMIGVCGIRIAWIELVFPKNHNFETIMTVYPISLAATALLIFIALLIYRPSHRFANKLPTREEEPVTQN
;
A
#
# COMPACT_ATOMS: atom_id res chain seq x y z
N MET A 1 -27.19 25.74 10.97
CA MET A 1 -25.77 25.51 10.61
C MET A 1 -25.68 24.49 9.48
N LYS A 2 -25.40 24.92 8.23
CA LYS A 2 -25.14 24.02 7.11
C LYS A 2 -23.86 23.25 7.42
N ARG A 3 -23.96 21.92 7.67
CA ARG A 3 -22.79 21.06 7.84
C ARG A 3 -21.95 21.14 6.56
N SER A 4 -20.77 21.73 6.69
CA SER A 4 -19.71 21.69 5.68
C SER A 4 -19.24 20.23 5.51
N GLY A 5 -19.97 19.46 4.73
CA GLY A 5 -19.50 18.16 4.26
C GLY A 5 -18.25 18.40 3.40
N ALA A 6 -17.14 17.78 3.72
CA ALA A 6 -15.93 17.82 2.92
C ALA A 6 -16.30 17.59 1.44
N LYS A 7 -15.91 18.55 0.58
CA LYS A 7 -16.32 18.59 -0.82
C LYS A 7 -15.72 17.36 -1.52
N LYS A 8 -16.54 16.34 -1.77
CA LYS A 8 -16.19 15.11 -2.50
C LYS A 8 -15.62 15.47 -3.87
N ILE A 9 -14.57 14.79 -4.30
CA ILE A 9 -14.00 14.94 -5.64
C ILE A 9 -14.96 14.30 -6.66
N ASP A 10 -15.54 15.12 -7.55
CA ASP A 10 -16.31 14.64 -8.69
C ASP A 10 -15.35 14.17 -9.79
N MET A 11 -15.23 12.86 -9.96
CA MET A 11 -14.31 12.26 -10.92
C MET A 11 -14.88 12.20 -12.34
N LEU A 12 -16.21 12.33 -12.49
CA LEU A 12 -16.89 12.18 -13.76
C LEU A 12 -16.97 13.48 -14.56
N ASN A 13 -16.96 14.64 -13.89
CA ASN A 13 -17.17 15.93 -14.53
C ASN A 13 -16.00 16.89 -14.25
N GLY A 14 -15.87 17.94 -15.04
CA GLY A 14 -14.88 19.02 -14.87
C GLY A 14 -13.43 18.61 -15.17
N SER A 15 -12.47 19.46 -14.73
CA SER A 15 -11.05 19.25 -14.97
C SER A 15 -10.49 18.07 -14.18
N ILE A 16 -9.83 17.14 -14.85
CA ILE A 16 -9.10 16.02 -14.22
C ILE A 16 -7.83 16.57 -13.57
N TRP A 17 -7.11 17.46 -14.24
CA TRP A 17 -5.86 18.07 -13.79
C TRP A 17 -5.90 18.58 -12.34
N ASN A 18 -6.92 19.37 -12.00
CA ASN A 18 -7.01 19.91 -10.64
C ASN A 18 -7.47 18.87 -9.58
N LYS A 19 -8.01 17.76 -10.01
CA LYS A 19 -8.63 16.76 -9.11
C LYS A 19 -7.72 15.59 -8.78
N LEU A 20 -6.81 15.24 -9.67
CA LEU A 20 -5.83 14.18 -9.42
C LEU A 20 -4.94 14.50 -8.22
N PRO A 21 -4.29 15.68 -8.11
CA PRO A 21 -3.48 16.01 -6.94
C PRO A 21 -4.32 16.12 -5.66
N LEU A 22 -5.55 16.62 -5.73
CA LEU A 22 -6.47 16.67 -4.58
C LEU A 22 -6.84 15.29 -4.05
N PHE A 23 -6.81 14.26 -4.92
CA PHE A 23 -6.98 12.88 -4.53
C PHE A 23 -5.67 12.26 -4.05
N ALA A 24 -4.59 12.41 -4.80
CA ALA A 24 -3.31 11.77 -4.55
C ALA A 24 -2.62 12.27 -3.26
N LEU A 25 -2.63 13.60 -3.03
CA LEU A 25 -1.98 14.20 -1.86
C LEU A 25 -2.45 13.62 -0.52
N PRO A 26 -3.78 13.52 -0.21
CA PRO A 26 -4.19 12.90 1.04
C PRO A 26 -3.84 11.42 1.14
N VAL A 27 -3.77 10.69 0.01
CA VAL A 27 -3.34 9.28 -0.02
C VAL A 27 -1.84 9.18 0.29
N ALA A 28 -1.00 10.02 -0.31
CA ALA A 28 0.42 10.08 -0.02
C ALA A 28 0.70 10.43 1.46
N VAL A 29 0.01 11.45 1.98
CA VAL A 29 0.14 11.84 3.40
C VAL A 29 -0.30 10.69 4.32
N THR A 30 -1.34 9.93 3.96
CA THR A 30 -1.76 8.75 4.72
C THR A 30 -0.63 7.73 4.81
N ALA A 31 0.00 7.38 3.67
CA ALA A 31 1.09 6.41 3.64
C ALA A 31 2.32 6.90 4.42
N ILE A 32 2.71 8.17 4.27
CA ILE A 32 3.82 8.78 5.03
C ILE A 32 3.53 8.76 6.54
N LEU A 33 2.31 9.06 6.96
CA LEU A 33 1.93 8.98 8.37
C LEU A 33 2.02 7.54 8.90
N GLU A 34 1.62 6.54 8.13
CA GLU A 34 1.78 5.13 8.51
C GLU A 34 3.26 4.78 8.76
N GLN A 35 4.18 5.25 7.91
CA GLN A 35 5.62 5.06 8.12
C GLN A 35 6.14 5.77 9.38
N LEU A 36 5.68 7.00 9.62
CA LEU A 36 6.07 7.75 10.82
C LEU A 36 5.57 7.09 12.11
N PHE A 37 4.39 6.49 12.10
CA PHE A 37 3.87 5.77 13.26
C PHE A 37 4.64 4.48 13.52
N ASN A 38 4.98 3.73 12.47
CA ASN A 38 5.84 2.54 12.60
C ASN A 38 7.25 2.91 13.16
N ALA A 39 7.80 4.03 12.69
CA ALA A 39 9.07 4.54 13.22
C ALA A 39 8.96 4.98 14.70
N SER A 40 7.82 5.59 15.08
CA SER A 40 7.54 5.96 16.47
C SER A 40 7.43 4.74 17.39
N ASP A 41 6.81 3.66 16.94
CA ASP A 41 6.73 2.40 17.68
C ASP A 41 8.13 1.88 18.06
N LEU A 42 9.04 1.83 17.07
CA LEU A 42 10.44 1.44 17.28
C LEU A 42 11.20 2.42 18.20
N ALA A 43 10.99 3.72 18.02
CA ALA A 43 11.64 4.73 18.84
C ALA A 43 11.22 4.66 20.31
N VAL A 44 9.93 4.43 20.58
CA VAL A 44 9.45 4.30 21.96
C VAL A 44 10.00 3.05 22.64
N VAL A 45 10.00 1.91 21.97
CA VAL A 45 10.58 0.68 22.52
C VAL A 45 12.10 0.85 22.71
N GLY A 46 12.79 1.45 21.74
CA GLY A 46 14.22 1.64 21.78
C GLY A 46 14.71 2.53 22.90
N ASN A 47 13.95 3.58 23.25
CA ASN A 47 14.38 4.55 24.26
C ASN A 47 13.82 4.33 25.65
N PHE A 48 12.68 3.64 25.78
CA PHE A 48 11.96 3.58 27.05
C PHE A 48 11.70 2.17 27.61
N ALA A 49 12.12 1.09 26.90
CA ALA A 49 11.96 -0.29 27.39
C ALA A 49 13.04 -0.72 28.42
N GLY A 50 13.92 0.19 28.84
CA GLY A 50 14.98 -0.06 29.84
C GLY A 50 15.99 -1.12 29.36
N ASP A 51 16.39 -2.03 30.23
CA ASP A 51 17.40 -3.07 29.94
C ASP A 51 17.00 -4.02 28.81
N LYS A 52 15.71 -4.11 28.50
CA LYS A 52 15.18 -4.96 27.42
C LYS A 52 15.06 -4.21 26.06
N SER A 53 15.49 -2.97 26.00
CA SER A 53 15.35 -2.09 24.83
C SER A 53 15.93 -2.72 23.55
N THR A 54 17.17 -3.20 23.58
CA THR A 54 17.83 -3.83 22.43
C THR A 54 17.09 -5.09 21.96
N ALA A 55 16.73 -5.99 22.88
CA ALA A 55 15.98 -7.20 22.56
C ALA A 55 14.57 -6.88 22.04
N ALA A 56 13.92 -5.86 22.58
CA ALA A 56 12.60 -5.43 22.15
C ALA A 56 12.60 -4.81 20.77
N VAL A 57 13.59 -3.96 20.44
CA VAL A 57 13.77 -3.43 19.07
C VAL A 57 14.06 -4.55 18.08
N ALA A 58 14.93 -5.50 18.46
CA ALA A 58 15.22 -6.68 17.65
C ALA A 58 13.96 -7.53 17.41
N ALA A 59 13.12 -7.72 18.44
CA ALA A 59 11.87 -8.47 18.34
C ALA A 59 10.85 -7.81 17.41
N VAL A 60 10.65 -6.49 17.50
CA VAL A 60 9.78 -5.73 16.60
C VAL A 60 10.31 -5.79 15.17
N GLY A 61 11.61 -5.58 14.99
CA GLY A 61 12.28 -5.60 13.68
C GLY A 61 12.20 -6.97 13.00
N ALA A 62 12.40 -8.06 13.74
CA ALA A 62 12.31 -9.43 13.22
C ALA A 62 10.92 -9.79 12.65
N ASN A 63 9.87 -9.17 13.20
CA ASN A 63 8.49 -9.37 12.72
C ASN A 63 8.16 -8.59 11.45
N GLY A 64 8.90 -7.51 11.16
CA GLY A 64 8.62 -6.61 10.04
C GLY A 64 8.39 -7.30 8.70
N PRO A 65 9.29 -8.18 8.23
CA PRO A 65 9.13 -8.87 6.94
C PRO A 65 7.87 -9.74 6.85
N VAL A 66 7.52 -10.46 7.92
CA VAL A 66 6.35 -11.35 7.94
C VAL A 66 5.05 -10.55 8.01
N ILE A 67 5.00 -9.56 8.89
CA ILE A 67 3.85 -8.64 9.01
C ILE A 67 3.68 -7.90 7.68
N GLY A 68 4.76 -7.37 7.12
CA GLY A 68 4.73 -6.67 5.85
C GLY A 68 4.20 -7.54 4.70
N LEU A 69 4.62 -8.80 4.63
CA LEU A 69 4.12 -9.76 3.63
C LEU A 69 2.61 -9.97 3.76
N ILE A 70 2.11 -10.23 4.97
CA ILE A 70 0.68 -10.48 5.22
C ILE A 70 -0.14 -9.22 4.95
N VAL A 71 0.28 -8.09 5.50
CA VAL A 71 -0.47 -6.82 5.41
C VAL A 71 -0.48 -6.31 3.96
N ASN A 72 0.65 -6.31 3.26
CA ASN A 72 0.73 -5.88 1.87
C ASN A 72 -0.10 -6.77 0.93
N PHE A 73 -0.11 -8.09 1.17
CA PHE A 73 -0.99 -9.00 0.46
C PHE A 73 -2.46 -8.62 0.62
N LEU A 74 -2.89 -8.37 1.86
CA LEU A 74 -4.28 -8.01 2.19
C LEU A 74 -4.66 -6.60 1.70
N ILE A 75 -3.74 -5.63 1.75
CA ILE A 75 -3.92 -4.30 1.15
C ILE A 75 -4.14 -4.42 -0.36
N GLY A 76 -3.36 -5.27 -1.04
CA GLY A 76 -3.55 -5.54 -2.46
C GLY A 76 -4.95 -6.07 -2.78
N ILE A 77 -5.53 -6.91 -1.90
CA ILE A 77 -6.91 -7.39 -2.07
C ILE A 77 -7.92 -6.24 -1.89
N SER A 78 -7.70 -5.31 -0.96
CA SER A 78 -8.59 -4.16 -0.74
C SER A 78 -8.67 -3.23 -1.96
N LEU A 79 -7.61 -3.18 -2.79
CA LEU A 79 -7.62 -2.48 -4.07
C LEU A 79 -8.68 -3.04 -5.03
N GLY A 80 -8.94 -4.34 -4.99
CA GLY A 80 -10.04 -4.97 -5.73
C GLY A 80 -11.40 -4.40 -5.35
N ALA A 81 -11.64 -4.19 -4.05
CA ALA A 81 -12.87 -3.56 -3.58
C ALA A 81 -12.99 -2.11 -4.07
N ASN A 82 -11.89 -1.33 -4.02
CA ASN A 82 -11.86 0.03 -4.56
C ASN A 82 -12.32 0.07 -6.03
N VAL A 83 -11.74 -0.77 -6.89
CA VAL A 83 -12.06 -0.80 -8.33
C VAL A 83 -13.50 -1.21 -8.59
N VAL A 84 -14.00 -2.25 -7.90
CA VAL A 84 -15.38 -2.75 -8.07
C VAL A 84 -16.39 -1.67 -7.66
N ILE A 85 -16.16 -1.03 -6.51
CA ILE A 85 -17.06 0.01 -6.01
C ILE A 85 -16.97 1.26 -6.89
N ALA A 86 -15.77 1.69 -7.31
CA ALA A 86 -15.59 2.82 -8.22
C ALA A 86 -16.34 2.61 -9.54
N ASN A 87 -16.26 1.41 -10.10
CA ASN A 87 -16.94 1.03 -11.33
C ASN A 87 -18.48 1.05 -11.17
N ALA A 88 -18.98 0.48 -10.07
CA ALA A 88 -20.42 0.49 -9.76
C ALA A 88 -20.94 1.92 -9.50
N MET A 89 -20.11 2.77 -8.86
CA MET A 89 -20.39 4.20 -8.69
C MET A 89 -20.47 4.94 -10.03
N GLY A 90 -19.57 4.66 -10.95
CA GLY A 90 -19.59 5.21 -12.29
C GLY A 90 -20.87 4.85 -13.05
N ARG A 91 -21.33 3.61 -12.91
CA ARG A 91 -22.62 3.12 -13.48
C ARG A 91 -23.85 3.69 -12.80
N ASN A 92 -23.69 4.45 -11.72
CA ASN A 92 -24.80 4.92 -10.87
C ASN A 92 -25.67 3.79 -10.29
N ASN A 93 -25.10 2.60 -10.11
CA ASN A 93 -25.83 1.41 -9.62
C ASN A 93 -25.68 1.27 -8.11
N LYS A 94 -26.62 1.85 -7.37
CA LYS A 94 -26.65 1.85 -5.90
C LYS A 94 -26.58 0.46 -5.28
N GLU A 95 -27.34 -0.48 -5.85
CA GLU A 95 -27.41 -1.84 -5.31
C GLU A 95 -26.09 -2.59 -5.44
N SER A 96 -25.41 -2.46 -6.59
CA SER A 96 -24.08 -3.04 -6.79
C SER A 96 -23.04 -2.42 -5.87
N VAL A 97 -23.11 -1.10 -5.62
CA VAL A 97 -22.24 -0.43 -4.64
C VAL A 97 -22.47 -1.00 -3.25
N GLN A 98 -23.72 -1.08 -2.78
CA GLN A 98 -24.03 -1.59 -1.45
C GLN A 98 -23.62 -3.06 -1.28
N ARG A 99 -23.88 -3.92 -2.28
CA ARG A 99 -23.42 -5.32 -2.25
C ARG A 99 -21.90 -5.42 -2.13
N ALA A 100 -21.16 -4.64 -2.91
CA ALA A 100 -19.70 -4.64 -2.84
C ALA A 100 -19.17 -4.11 -1.50
N VAL A 101 -19.75 -3.02 -0.96
CA VAL A 101 -19.41 -2.45 0.34
C VAL A 101 -19.65 -3.45 1.47
N HIS A 102 -20.87 -4.03 1.55
CA HIS A 102 -21.19 -5.00 2.59
C HIS A 102 -20.30 -6.25 2.51
N THR A 103 -20.06 -6.76 1.29
CA THR A 103 -19.18 -7.91 1.08
C THR A 103 -17.74 -7.61 1.51
N SER A 104 -17.24 -6.41 1.22
CA SER A 104 -15.89 -5.97 1.60
C SER A 104 -15.71 -5.94 3.12
N ILE A 105 -16.67 -5.39 3.86
CA ILE A 105 -16.64 -5.33 5.33
C ILE A 105 -16.70 -6.73 5.94
N ILE A 106 -17.64 -7.57 5.47
CA ILE A 106 -17.78 -8.95 5.97
C ILE A 106 -16.50 -9.73 5.67
N PHE A 107 -15.95 -9.60 4.45
CA PHE A 107 -14.71 -10.28 4.09
C PHE A 107 -13.52 -9.79 4.93
N ALA A 108 -13.41 -8.51 5.22
CA ALA A 108 -12.34 -7.98 6.05
C ALA A 108 -12.34 -8.62 7.45
N LEU A 109 -13.52 -8.71 8.07
CA LEU A 109 -13.66 -9.31 9.41
C LEU A 109 -13.48 -10.82 9.38
N VAL A 110 -14.24 -11.52 8.54
CA VAL A 110 -14.23 -12.99 8.50
C VAL A 110 -12.91 -13.50 7.91
N GLY A 111 -12.47 -12.94 6.77
CA GLY A 111 -11.21 -13.31 6.12
C GLY A 111 -10.01 -12.99 7.00
N GLY A 112 -9.99 -11.82 7.65
CA GLY A 112 -8.96 -11.46 8.63
C GLY A 112 -8.91 -12.45 9.80
N THR A 113 -10.07 -12.83 10.36
CA THR A 113 -10.13 -13.81 11.43
C THR A 113 -9.64 -15.19 10.99
N ILE A 114 -9.97 -15.63 9.78
CA ILE A 114 -9.47 -16.90 9.23
C ILE A 114 -7.94 -16.86 9.12
N VAL A 115 -7.38 -15.75 8.61
CA VAL A 115 -5.91 -15.59 8.51
C VAL A 115 -5.27 -15.64 9.89
N VAL A 116 -5.85 -14.99 10.90
CA VAL A 116 -5.37 -15.06 12.30
C VAL A 116 -5.34 -16.49 12.80
N VAL A 117 -6.45 -17.22 12.67
CA VAL A 117 -6.54 -18.61 13.14
C VAL A 117 -5.49 -19.49 12.46
N ILE A 118 -5.32 -19.35 11.15
CA ILE A 118 -4.30 -20.13 10.42
C ILE A 118 -2.89 -19.72 10.86
N ALA A 119 -2.60 -18.41 10.89
CA ALA A 119 -1.27 -17.91 11.22
C ALA A 119 -0.83 -18.29 12.65
N GLU A 120 -1.75 -18.30 13.62
CA GLU A 120 -1.46 -18.63 15.01
C GLU A 120 -0.86 -20.03 15.17
N PHE A 121 -1.26 -21.01 14.35
CA PHE A 121 -0.67 -22.36 14.35
C PHE A 121 0.78 -22.38 13.84
N PHE A 122 1.20 -21.36 13.09
CA PHE A 122 2.51 -21.33 12.43
C PHE A 122 3.48 -20.30 13.01
N VAL A 123 3.04 -19.41 13.91
CA VAL A 123 3.83 -18.27 14.44
C VAL A 123 5.23 -18.69 14.89
N GLY A 124 5.31 -19.66 15.79
CA GLY A 124 6.60 -20.09 16.33
C GLY A 124 7.53 -20.65 15.24
N ARG A 125 6.99 -21.51 14.35
CA ARG A 125 7.76 -22.10 13.25
C ARG A 125 8.23 -21.04 12.24
N MET A 126 7.39 -20.07 11.93
CA MET A 126 7.74 -18.97 11.00
C MET A 126 8.89 -18.13 11.55
N LEU A 127 8.81 -17.71 12.81
CA LEU A 127 9.86 -16.89 13.41
C LEU A 127 11.16 -17.67 13.62
N SER A 128 11.09 -18.94 14.02
CA SER A 128 12.28 -19.79 14.12
C SER A 128 12.95 -20.01 12.76
N SER A 129 12.19 -20.12 11.67
CA SER A 129 12.73 -20.27 10.32
C SER A 129 13.43 -18.99 9.79
N LEU A 130 13.20 -17.84 10.42
CA LEU A 130 13.88 -16.58 10.13
C LEU A 130 15.20 -16.40 10.92
N ASN A 131 15.67 -17.43 11.61
CA ASN A 131 16.87 -17.39 12.44
C ASN A 131 16.83 -16.27 13.50
N VAL A 132 15.65 -16.02 14.09
CA VAL A 132 15.54 -15.10 15.23
C VAL A 132 16.29 -15.69 16.42
N PRO A 133 17.20 -14.93 17.06
CA PRO A 133 17.96 -15.40 18.23
C PRO A 133 17.04 -15.90 19.35
N ASP A 134 17.48 -16.93 20.08
CA ASP A 134 16.68 -17.59 21.12
C ASP A 134 16.28 -16.66 22.27
N ASP A 135 17.08 -15.67 22.58
CA ASP A 135 16.81 -14.62 23.59
C ASP A 135 15.76 -13.60 23.14
N VAL A 136 15.63 -13.37 21.83
CA VAL A 136 14.68 -12.45 21.21
C VAL A 136 13.37 -13.15 20.85
N LEU A 137 13.40 -14.44 20.51
CA LEU A 137 12.28 -15.21 20.01
C LEU A 137 11.00 -15.11 20.86
N PRO A 138 11.05 -15.22 22.22
CA PRO A 138 9.85 -15.10 23.05
C PRO A 138 9.16 -13.75 22.92
N LEU A 139 9.93 -12.66 22.85
CA LEU A 139 9.40 -11.30 22.65
C LEU A 139 8.81 -11.13 21.25
N ALA A 140 9.48 -11.66 20.23
CA ALA A 140 9.01 -11.63 18.85
C ALA A 140 7.68 -12.40 18.70
N VAL A 141 7.54 -13.56 19.32
CA VAL A 141 6.29 -14.35 19.31
C VAL A 141 5.15 -13.60 20.00
N ILE A 142 5.39 -12.98 21.16
CA ILE A 142 4.37 -12.20 21.88
C ILE A 142 3.91 -11.02 21.02
N TYR A 143 4.85 -10.25 20.43
CA TYR A 143 4.54 -9.13 19.55
C TYR A 143 3.67 -9.57 18.37
N PHE A 144 4.09 -10.63 17.68
CA PHE A 144 3.40 -11.12 16.50
C PHE A 144 1.99 -11.62 16.81
N ARG A 145 1.79 -12.38 17.90
CA ARG A 145 0.47 -12.85 18.32
C ARG A 145 -0.50 -11.70 18.61
N ILE A 146 -0.04 -10.69 19.35
CA ILE A 146 -0.89 -9.51 19.63
C ILE A 146 -1.23 -8.80 18.33
N TYR A 147 -0.26 -8.64 17.44
CA TYR A 147 -0.48 -8.01 16.12
C TYR A 147 -1.49 -8.81 15.28
N LEU A 148 -1.38 -10.14 15.26
CA LEU A 148 -2.31 -11.02 14.56
C LEU A 148 -3.75 -10.86 15.07
N ILE A 149 -3.97 -10.79 16.38
CA ILE A 149 -5.30 -10.54 16.96
C ILE A 149 -5.90 -9.24 16.41
N GLY A 150 -5.07 -8.24 16.15
CA GLY A 150 -5.47 -6.96 15.54
C GLY A 150 -5.70 -7.02 14.03
N LEU A 151 -5.24 -8.07 13.35
CA LEU A 151 -5.28 -8.14 11.88
C LEU A 151 -6.67 -7.96 11.25
N PRO A 152 -7.77 -8.53 11.80
CA PRO A 152 -9.11 -8.28 11.25
C PRO A 152 -9.50 -6.80 11.25
N VAL A 153 -9.08 -6.07 12.26
CA VAL A 153 -9.37 -4.63 12.40
C VAL A 153 -8.49 -3.79 11.47
N ILE A 154 -7.21 -4.14 11.35
CA ILE A 154 -6.28 -3.53 10.40
C ILE A 154 -6.79 -3.72 8.98
N LEU A 155 -7.25 -4.92 8.66
CA LEU A 155 -7.83 -5.24 7.36
C LEU A 155 -9.13 -4.47 7.13
N LEU A 156 -9.99 -4.38 8.15
CA LEU A 156 -11.23 -3.62 8.07
C LEU A 156 -10.95 -2.14 7.75
N TYR A 157 -10.00 -1.50 8.43
CA TYR A 157 -9.57 -0.14 8.11
C TYR A 157 -9.16 0.01 6.63
N ASN A 158 -8.35 -0.92 6.10
CA ASN A 158 -7.90 -0.87 4.71
C ASN A 158 -9.04 -0.98 3.70
N PHE A 159 -10.02 -1.87 3.95
CA PHE A 159 -11.20 -1.98 3.11
C PHE A 159 -12.11 -0.75 3.22
N GLU A 160 -12.33 -0.22 4.41
CA GLU A 160 -13.08 1.01 4.63
C GLU A 160 -12.42 2.20 3.94
N ALA A 161 -11.10 2.34 4.06
CA ALA A 161 -10.34 3.36 3.34
C ALA A 161 -10.48 3.20 1.82
N ALA A 162 -10.45 1.97 1.29
CA ALA A 162 -10.69 1.67 -0.12
C ALA A 162 -12.11 2.06 -0.56
N ILE A 163 -13.14 1.84 0.29
CA ILE A 163 -14.52 2.27 0.03
C ILE A 163 -14.59 3.80 -0.07
N PHE A 164 -13.99 4.54 0.85
CA PHE A 164 -13.98 6.01 0.79
C PHE A 164 -13.20 6.53 -0.42
N ARG A 165 -12.03 5.95 -0.72
CA ARG A 165 -11.25 6.29 -1.92
C ARG A 165 -12.05 6.06 -3.20
N SER A 166 -12.81 4.96 -3.30
CA SER A 166 -13.60 4.63 -4.49
C SER A 166 -14.64 5.69 -4.86
N ILE A 167 -15.09 6.49 -3.91
CA ILE A 167 -16.04 7.61 -4.11
C ILE A 167 -15.37 8.99 -4.17
N GLY A 168 -14.03 9.05 -4.16
CA GLY A 168 -13.27 10.30 -4.20
C GLY A 168 -13.15 11.02 -2.86
N ASP A 169 -13.34 10.34 -1.74
CA ASP A 169 -13.19 10.91 -0.41
C ASP A 169 -11.94 10.35 0.26
N THR A 170 -10.79 10.96 -0.05
CA THR A 170 -9.49 10.56 0.51
C THR A 170 -9.16 11.24 1.83
N LYS A 171 -9.91 12.29 2.20
CA LYS A 171 -9.68 13.05 3.44
C LYS A 171 -10.18 12.31 4.68
N VAL A 172 -11.29 11.58 4.56
CA VAL A 172 -11.88 10.87 5.71
C VAL A 172 -10.93 9.77 6.23
N PRO A 173 -10.35 8.89 5.38
CA PRO A 173 -9.32 7.95 5.83
C PRO A 173 -8.09 8.62 6.43
N LEU A 174 -7.60 9.70 5.80
CA LEU A 174 -6.46 10.46 6.33
C LEU A 174 -6.73 10.99 7.74
N ILE A 175 -7.90 11.62 7.97
CA ILE A 175 -8.24 12.17 9.30
C ILE A 175 -8.37 11.04 10.32
N ALA A 176 -9.00 9.91 9.96
CA ALA A 176 -9.12 8.77 10.86
C ALA A 176 -7.74 8.23 11.26
N LEU A 177 -6.82 8.09 10.30
CA LEU A 177 -5.45 7.65 10.56
C LEU A 177 -4.67 8.66 11.41
N ALA A 178 -4.77 9.96 11.10
CA ALA A 178 -4.06 10.99 11.85
C ALA A 178 -4.49 10.99 13.34
N VAL A 179 -5.80 10.88 13.60
CA VAL A 179 -6.33 10.78 14.98
C VAL A 179 -5.83 9.51 15.67
N SER A 180 -5.90 8.37 14.99
CA SER A 180 -5.46 7.10 15.57
C SER A 180 -3.95 7.04 15.76
N GLY A 181 -3.18 7.68 14.89
CA GLY A 181 -1.73 7.73 15.02
C GLY A 181 -1.25 8.58 16.20
N VAL A 182 -1.88 9.71 16.44
CA VAL A 182 -1.61 10.48 17.69
C VAL A 182 -1.96 9.64 18.90
N LEU A 183 -3.09 8.92 18.86
CA LEU A 183 -3.47 8.01 19.94
C LEU A 183 -2.45 6.87 20.11
N ASN A 184 -1.93 6.32 19.00
CA ASN A 184 -0.91 5.27 19.03
C ASN A 184 0.35 5.74 19.80
N VAL A 185 0.87 6.93 19.50
CA VAL A 185 2.03 7.49 20.20
C VAL A 185 1.75 7.65 21.70
N ILE A 186 0.59 8.18 22.06
CA ILE A 186 0.18 8.34 23.47
C ILE A 186 0.09 6.99 24.18
N LEU A 187 -0.54 6.00 23.54
CA LEU A 187 -0.69 4.65 24.11
C LEU A 187 0.66 3.92 24.22
N ASN A 188 1.55 4.07 23.24
CA ASN A 188 2.90 3.54 23.28
C ASN A 188 3.65 4.05 24.51
N LEU A 189 3.66 5.36 24.73
CA LEU A 189 4.31 5.97 25.89
C LEU A 189 3.65 5.51 27.18
N PHE A 190 2.33 5.44 27.23
CA PHE A 190 1.60 4.97 28.42
C PHE A 190 1.91 3.50 28.75
N PHE A 191 1.81 2.59 27.78
CA PHE A 191 2.06 1.17 28.02
C PHE A 191 3.53 0.88 28.34
N VAL A 192 4.47 1.52 27.65
CA VAL A 192 5.90 1.25 27.85
C VAL A 192 6.44 1.95 29.08
N ILE A 193 6.11 3.21 29.33
CA ILE A 193 6.67 3.99 30.44
C ILE A 193 5.91 3.73 31.74
N VAL A 194 4.56 3.81 31.71
CA VAL A 194 3.74 3.76 32.93
C VAL A 194 3.49 2.32 33.34
N LEU A 195 3.04 1.47 32.40
CA LEU A 195 2.71 0.06 32.67
C LEU A 195 3.92 -0.87 32.58
N LYS A 196 5.10 -0.36 32.19
CA LYS A 196 6.34 -1.14 32.02
C LYS A 196 6.22 -2.33 31.08
N MET A 197 5.27 -2.26 30.14
CA MET A 197 5.14 -3.24 29.08
C MET A 197 6.22 -2.95 28.02
N THR A 198 6.80 -3.99 27.45
CA THR A 198 7.80 -3.85 26.37
C THR A 198 7.12 -3.96 25.00
N VAL A 199 7.47 -4.97 24.21
CA VAL A 199 6.88 -5.22 22.88
C VAL A 199 5.36 -5.45 22.91
N SER A 200 4.85 -6.05 23.99
CA SER A 200 3.40 -6.25 24.16
C SER A 200 2.63 -4.94 24.25
N GLY A 201 3.23 -3.91 24.87
CA GLY A 201 2.64 -2.59 24.99
C GLY A 201 2.49 -1.93 23.63
N VAL A 202 3.54 -1.92 22.84
CA VAL A 202 3.55 -1.32 21.50
C VAL A 202 2.60 -2.07 20.54
N ALA A 203 2.63 -3.40 20.53
CA ALA A 203 1.69 -4.19 19.74
C ALA A 203 0.23 -3.89 20.11
N THR A 204 -0.08 -3.81 21.43
CA THR A 204 -1.42 -3.49 21.92
C THR A 204 -1.84 -2.08 21.53
N ALA A 205 -0.94 -1.09 21.62
CA ALA A 205 -1.20 0.28 21.21
C ALA A 205 -1.54 0.35 19.72
N THR A 206 -0.78 -0.35 18.88
CA THR A 206 -1.00 -0.43 17.43
C THR A 206 -2.37 -1.05 17.10
N VAL A 207 -2.75 -2.13 17.77
CA VAL A 207 -4.06 -2.78 17.58
C VAL A 207 -5.21 -1.86 18.01
N ILE A 208 -5.12 -1.22 19.18
CA ILE A 208 -6.15 -0.29 19.67
C ILE A 208 -6.29 0.91 18.72
N SER A 209 -5.19 1.48 18.28
CA SER A 209 -5.19 2.64 17.38
C SER A 209 -5.82 2.31 16.02
N ASN A 210 -5.49 1.16 15.45
CA ASN A 210 -6.16 0.67 14.24
C ASN A 210 -7.65 0.40 14.45
N ALA A 211 -8.04 -0.10 15.63
CA ALA A 211 -9.45 -0.26 15.98
C ALA A 211 -10.18 1.09 16.02
N VAL A 212 -9.56 2.11 16.59
CA VAL A 212 -10.14 3.46 16.64
C VAL A 212 -10.29 4.04 15.24
N SER A 213 -9.28 3.94 14.36
CA SER A 213 -9.39 4.42 12.99
C SER A 213 -10.51 3.71 12.21
N SER A 214 -10.61 2.38 12.34
CA SER A 214 -11.69 1.60 11.72
C SER A 214 -13.07 1.97 12.28
N ILE A 215 -13.21 2.12 13.61
CA ILE A 215 -14.47 2.55 14.22
C ILE A 215 -14.90 3.94 13.70
N ILE A 216 -13.96 4.88 13.56
CA ILE A 216 -14.24 6.20 12.99
C ILE A 216 -14.78 6.05 11.56
N LEU A 217 -14.13 5.25 10.72
CA LEU A 217 -14.57 5.02 9.33
C LEU A 217 -15.92 4.31 9.28
N PHE A 218 -16.12 3.28 10.10
CA PHE A 218 -17.39 2.55 10.17
C PHE A 218 -18.56 3.45 10.56
N ILE A 219 -18.39 4.28 11.60
CA ILE A 219 -19.40 5.27 12.00
C ILE A 219 -19.71 6.23 10.84
N ARG A 220 -18.68 6.64 10.08
CA ARG A 220 -18.87 7.51 8.91
C ARG A 220 -19.63 6.79 7.78
N LEU A 221 -19.40 5.50 7.57
CA LEU A 221 -20.14 4.70 6.60
C LEU A 221 -21.61 4.54 7.01
N VAL A 222 -21.90 4.24 8.27
CA VAL A 222 -23.28 4.11 8.79
C VAL A 222 -24.05 5.43 8.70
N LYS A 223 -23.37 6.56 8.99
CA LYS A 223 -23.96 7.91 8.93
C LYS A 223 -23.93 8.55 7.54
N SER A 224 -23.47 7.82 6.52
CA SER A 224 -23.37 8.35 5.15
C SER A 224 -24.74 8.47 4.50
N ASP A 225 -24.96 9.56 3.77
CA ASP A 225 -26.15 9.75 2.92
C ASP A 225 -25.93 9.24 1.47
N LYS A 226 -24.77 8.63 1.20
CA LYS A 226 -24.31 8.20 -0.13
C LYS A 226 -24.60 6.71 -0.36
N TYR A 227 -24.38 6.24 -1.58
CA TYR A 227 -24.56 4.82 -1.96
C TYR A 227 -23.69 3.85 -1.16
N ILE A 228 -22.58 4.33 -0.54
CA ILE A 228 -21.71 3.54 0.34
C ILE A 228 -22.28 3.36 1.76
N LYS A 229 -23.48 3.88 2.06
CA LYS A 229 -24.08 3.75 3.38
C LYS A 229 -24.16 2.29 3.80
N VAL A 230 -23.63 2.01 5.00
CA VAL A 230 -23.74 0.70 5.62
C VAL A 230 -24.96 0.67 6.54
N GLU A 231 -25.82 -0.28 6.33
CA GLU A 231 -26.96 -0.59 7.21
C GLU A 231 -26.68 -1.94 7.89
N PRO A 232 -26.19 -1.95 9.16
CA PRO A 232 -25.75 -3.19 9.81
C PRO A 232 -26.77 -4.32 9.80
N LYS A 233 -28.06 -3.99 9.96
CA LYS A 233 -29.17 -4.96 9.95
C LYS A 233 -29.45 -5.57 8.56
N LYS A 234 -28.97 -4.91 7.49
CA LYS A 234 -29.18 -5.35 6.10
C LYS A 234 -27.90 -5.86 5.44
N MET A 235 -26.83 -6.00 6.20
CA MET A 235 -25.57 -6.51 5.66
C MET A 235 -25.74 -7.93 5.16
N ARG A 236 -25.37 -8.17 3.90
CA ARG A 236 -25.40 -9.49 3.27
C ARG A 236 -24.12 -9.70 2.46
N PHE A 237 -23.57 -10.89 2.55
CA PHE A 237 -22.45 -11.30 1.72
C PHE A 237 -22.95 -11.65 0.31
N SER A 238 -22.32 -11.07 -0.70
CA SER A 238 -22.61 -11.35 -2.10
C SER A 238 -21.45 -12.11 -2.73
N TRP A 239 -21.67 -13.39 -3.03
CA TRP A 239 -20.65 -14.22 -3.65
C TRP A 239 -20.18 -13.69 -5.01
N ASN A 240 -21.08 -13.09 -5.79
CA ASN A 240 -20.74 -12.46 -7.07
C ASN A 240 -19.82 -11.24 -6.87
N SER A 241 -20.14 -10.36 -5.91
CA SER A 241 -19.27 -9.22 -5.59
C SER A 241 -17.91 -9.69 -5.07
N PHE A 242 -17.88 -10.71 -4.21
CA PHE A 242 -16.65 -11.31 -3.69
C PHE A 242 -15.77 -11.86 -4.80
N ARG A 243 -16.34 -12.66 -5.73
CA ARG A 243 -15.58 -13.21 -6.88
C ARG A 243 -14.94 -12.10 -7.71
N VAL A 244 -15.65 -11.00 -7.97
CA VAL A 244 -15.13 -9.90 -8.78
C VAL A 244 -14.05 -9.13 -8.01
N ILE A 245 -14.24 -8.88 -6.70
CA ILE A 245 -13.24 -8.27 -5.83
C ILE A 245 -11.96 -9.12 -5.82
N MET A 246 -12.09 -10.44 -5.63
CA MET A 246 -10.95 -11.36 -5.61
C MET A 246 -10.26 -11.46 -6.97
N LYS A 247 -11.00 -11.47 -8.08
CA LYS A 247 -10.43 -11.49 -9.43
C LYS A 247 -9.50 -10.30 -9.70
N ILE A 248 -9.77 -9.15 -9.09
CA ILE A 248 -8.95 -7.94 -9.23
C ILE A 248 -7.93 -7.86 -8.10
N GLY A 249 -8.34 -8.10 -6.87
CA GLY A 249 -7.54 -7.89 -5.68
C GLY A 249 -6.50 -8.98 -5.43
N LEU A 250 -6.84 -10.26 -5.68
CA LEU A 250 -5.90 -11.37 -5.44
C LEU A 250 -4.61 -11.25 -6.27
N PRO A 251 -4.66 -10.98 -7.60
CA PRO A 251 -3.43 -10.75 -8.36
C PRO A 251 -2.62 -9.56 -7.82
N ALA A 252 -3.26 -8.47 -7.41
CA ALA A 252 -2.58 -7.32 -6.82
C ALA A 252 -1.95 -7.66 -5.46
N GLY A 253 -2.62 -8.46 -4.63
CA GLY A 253 -2.09 -8.95 -3.37
C GLY A 253 -0.88 -9.86 -3.57
N ILE A 254 -0.96 -10.82 -4.50
CA ILE A 254 0.17 -11.70 -4.83
C ILE A 254 1.35 -10.87 -5.35
N GLN A 255 1.11 -9.88 -6.22
CA GLN A 255 2.15 -8.97 -6.70
C GLN A 255 2.87 -8.28 -5.53
N SER A 256 2.12 -7.75 -4.55
CA SER A 256 2.69 -7.08 -3.38
C SER A 256 3.48 -8.05 -2.49
N ALA A 257 2.99 -9.28 -2.31
CA ALA A 257 3.69 -10.32 -1.54
C ALA A 257 5.00 -10.75 -2.21
N VAL A 258 4.99 -10.99 -3.52
CA VAL A 258 6.20 -11.36 -4.28
C VAL A 258 7.21 -10.22 -4.31
N PHE A 259 6.74 -8.97 -4.33
CA PHE A 259 7.60 -7.78 -4.21
C PHE A 259 8.33 -7.75 -2.85
N ALA A 260 7.62 -8.06 -1.77
CA ALA A 260 8.23 -8.18 -0.43
C ALA A 260 9.30 -9.29 -0.38
N VAL A 261 9.03 -10.44 -0.98
CA VAL A 261 10.02 -11.54 -1.08
C VAL A 261 11.25 -11.10 -1.88
N SER A 262 11.07 -10.41 -3.00
CA SER A 262 12.19 -9.87 -3.79
C SER A 262 13.07 -8.91 -2.99
N ASN A 263 12.47 -8.06 -2.15
CA ASN A 263 13.20 -7.15 -1.28
C ASN A 263 14.00 -7.91 -0.21
N ILE A 264 13.48 -9.02 0.32
CA ILE A 264 14.19 -9.90 1.26
C ILE A 264 15.45 -10.51 0.60
N VAL A 265 15.34 -10.98 -0.65
CA VAL A 265 16.49 -11.53 -1.40
C VAL A 265 17.57 -10.46 -1.61
N ILE A 266 17.18 -9.24 -2.01
CA ILE A 266 18.13 -8.13 -2.15
C ILE A 266 18.76 -7.76 -0.80
N GLN A 267 17.98 -7.71 0.27
CA GLN A 267 18.48 -7.42 1.61
C GLN A 267 19.48 -8.48 2.08
N SER A 268 19.24 -9.75 1.77
CA SER A 268 20.20 -10.84 2.07
C SER A 268 21.53 -10.63 1.36
N ALA A 269 21.52 -10.23 0.10
CA ALA A 269 22.74 -9.89 -0.63
C ALA A 269 23.46 -8.65 -0.02
N ILE A 270 22.71 -7.61 0.36
CA ILE A 270 23.28 -6.44 1.05
C ILE A 270 23.91 -6.85 2.37
N ASN A 271 23.29 -7.74 3.14
CA ASN A 271 23.78 -8.21 4.43
C ASN A 271 25.15 -8.92 4.31
N SER A 272 25.44 -9.56 3.17
CA SER A 272 26.72 -10.20 2.93
C SER A 272 27.89 -9.23 2.72
N LEU A 273 27.61 -7.93 2.52
CA LEU A 273 28.61 -6.89 2.30
C LEU A 273 29.09 -6.17 3.59
N GLY A 274 28.54 -6.55 4.74
CA GLY A 274 28.98 -6.06 6.04
C GLY A 274 28.13 -4.92 6.61
N THR A 275 28.40 -4.61 7.88
CA THR A 275 27.55 -3.74 8.72
C THR A 275 27.40 -2.31 8.23
N VAL A 276 28.47 -1.72 7.67
CA VAL A 276 28.44 -0.36 7.12
C VAL A 276 27.47 -0.26 5.95
N VAL A 277 27.51 -1.25 5.04
CA VAL A 277 26.61 -1.30 3.88
C VAL A 277 25.16 -1.55 4.30
N ILE A 278 24.95 -2.39 5.30
CA ILE A 278 23.61 -2.64 5.87
C ILE A 278 23.03 -1.34 6.44
N ALA A 279 23.82 -0.62 7.25
CA ALA A 279 23.37 0.64 7.85
C ALA A 279 23.04 1.69 6.79
N ALA A 280 23.92 1.86 5.80
CA ALA A 280 23.75 2.78 4.69
C ALA A 280 22.49 2.46 3.86
N SER A 281 22.35 1.19 3.51
CA SER A 281 21.20 0.71 2.72
C SER A 281 19.88 0.88 3.45
N SER A 282 19.86 0.60 4.75
CA SER A 282 18.64 0.74 5.58
C SER A 282 18.23 2.20 5.72
N ALA A 283 19.17 3.11 5.96
CA ALA A 283 18.90 4.55 6.04
C ALA A 283 18.34 5.08 4.70
N ALA A 284 18.98 4.73 3.58
CA ALA A 284 18.52 5.13 2.25
C ALA A 284 17.14 4.56 1.91
N PHE A 285 16.85 3.31 2.27
CA PHE A 285 15.56 2.68 2.03
C PHE A 285 14.40 3.41 2.72
N ASN A 286 14.58 3.86 3.96
CA ASN A 286 13.57 4.66 4.66
C ASN A 286 13.24 5.98 3.93
N ILE A 287 14.22 6.59 3.28
CA ILE A 287 14.03 7.80 2.47
C ILE A 287 13.34 7.45 1.14
N GLU A 288 13.74 6.35 0.49
CA GLU A 288 13.15 5.87 -0.77
C GLU A 288 11.65 5.59 -0.64
N VAL A 289 11.21 4.97 0.47
CA VAL A 289 9.80 4.61 0.71
C VAL A 289 8.90 5.85 0.67
N ILE A 290 9.34 6.98 1.24
CA ILE A 290 8.57 8.23 1.22
C ILE A 290 8.34 8.72 -0.22
N ALA A 291 9.37 8.69 -1.05
CA ALA A 291 9.24 9.08 -2.46
C ALA A 291 8.36 8.08 -3.26
N TYR A 292 8.49 6.79 -2.95
CA TYR A 292 7.63 5.75 -3.54
C TYR A 292 6.15 5.95 -3.18
N ASP A 293 5.84 6.31 -1.93
CA ASP A 293 4.47 6.52 -1.48
C ASP A 293 3.80 7.69 -2.21
N VAL A 294 4.54 8.76 -2.51
CA VAL A 294 4.04 9.87 -3.36
C VAL A 294 3.65 9.32 -4.74
N MET A 295 4.55 8.62 -5.41
CA MET A 295 4.33 8.04 -6.74
C MET A 295 3.15 7.04 -6.74
N ASN A 296 3.11 6.13 -5.77
CA ASN A 296 2.03 5.14 -5.65
C ASN A 296 0.65 5.78 -5.43
N SER A 297 0.60 6.95 -4.77
CA SER A 297 -0.65 7.68 -4.57
C SER A 297 -1.29 8.15 -5.89
N PHE A 298 -0.49 8.54 -6.87
CA PHE A 298 -0.97 8.85 -8.22
C PHE A 298 -1.44 7.62 -8.99
N SER A 299 -0.77 6.48 -8.84
CA SER A 299 -1.24 5.19 -9.39
C SER A 299 -2.61 4.81 -8.84
N GLN A 300 -2.84 4.97 -7.52
CA GLN A 300 -4.13 4.75 -6.89
C GLN A 300 -5.20 5.74 -7.39
N ALA A 301 -4.83 7.02 -7.58
CA ALA A 301 -5.71 8.02 -8.18
C ALA A 301 -6.10 7.61 -9.61
N CYS A 302 -5.13 7.24 -10.46
CA CYS A 302 -5.38 6.74 -11.82
C CYS A 302 -6.37 5.57 -11.81
N THR A 303 -6.12 4.56 -10.97
CA THR A 303 -6.98 3.38 -10.84
C THR A 303 -8.42 3.74 -10.52
N THR A 304 -8.62 4.65 -9.56
CA THR A 304 -9.95 5.03 -9.09
C THR A 304 -10.70 5.91 -10.09
N PHE A 305 -10.01 6.91 -10.67
CA PHE A 305 -10.59 7.77 -11.72
C PHE A 305 -10.96 6.96 -12.96
N VAL A 306 -10.08 6.06 -13.42
CA VAL A 306 -10.37 5.17 -14.55
C VAL A 306 -11.52 4.25 -14.21
N GLY A 307 -11.57 3.66 -13.02
CA GLY A 307 -12.67 2.80 -12.58
C GLY A 307 -14.03 3.49 -12.64
N GLN A 308 -14.16 4.72 -12.11
CA GLN A 308 -15.40 5.47 -12.18
C GLN A 308 -15.76 5.89 -13.61
N ASN A 309 -14.80 6.43 -14.37
CA ASN A 309 -15.04 6.87 -15.75
C ASN A 309 -15.36 5.70 -16.68
N TYR A 310 -14.73 4.54 -16.48
CA TYR A 310 -15.08 3.31 -17.19
C TYR A 310 -16.50 2.86 -16.87
N GLY A 311 -16.89 2.82 -15.60
CA GLY A 311 -18.25 2.51 -15.17
C GLY A 311 -19.29 3.44 -15.80
N ALA A 312 -18.97 4.73 -15.95
CA ALA A 312 -19.82 5.74 -16.58
C ALA A 312 -19.79 5.75 -18.13
N GLY A 313 -19.03 4.83 -18.76
CA GLY A 313 -18.89 4.82 -20.23
C GLY A 313 -17.99 5.92 -20.82
N GLN A 314 -17.31 6.69 -19.98
CA GLN A 314 -16.50 7.85 -20.40
C GLN A 314 -15.07 7.44 -20.83
N ILE A 315 -14.93 6.61 -21.86
CA ILE A 315 -13.65 6.03 -22.29
C ILE A 315 -12.62 7.11 -22.69
N LYS A 316 -13.07 8.20 -23.30
CA LYS A 316 -12.16 9.33 -23.64
C LYS A 316 -11.54 9.94 -22.37
N ARG A 317 -12.32 10.03 -21.29
CA ARG A 317 -11.80 10.50 -19.99
C ARG A 317 -10.84 9.49 -19.35
N CYS A 318 -11.05 8.19 -19.51
CA CYS A 318 -10.09 7.18 -19.05
C CYS A 318 -8.71 7.40 -19.70
N LYS A 319 -8.67 7.58 -21.03
CA LYS A 319 -7.41 7.89 -21.75
C LYS A 319 -6.76 9.19 -21.24
N ARG A 320 -7.58 10.23 -21.09
CA ARG A 320 -7.10 11.52 -20.58
C ARG A 320 -6.56 11.40 -19.17
N THR A 321 -7.18 10.59 -18.30
CA THR A 321 -6.70 10.32 -16.95
C THR A 321 -5.30 9.70 -16.99
N LEU A 322 -5.04 8.70 -17.84
CA LEU A 322 -3.71 8.09 -17.96
C LEU A 322 -2.64 9.16 -18.26
N TRP A 323 -2.83 9.96 -19.31
CA TRP A 323 -1.83 10.96 -19.73
C TRP A 323 -1.63 12.05 -18.67
N LEU A 324 -2.71 12.55 -18.08
CA LEU A 324 -2.61 13.58 -17.05
C LEU A 324 -1.94 13.04 -15.79
N THR A 325 -2.24 11.81 -15.39
CA THR A 325 -1.57 11.19 -14.23
C THR A 325 -0.08 11.00 -14.49
N LEU A 326 0.32 10.57 -15.71
CA LEU A 326 1.73 10.45 -16.07
C LEU A 326 2.45 11.81 -15.96
N ILE A 327 1.86 12.88 -16.46
CA ILE A 327 2.47 14.22 -16.40
C ILE A 327 2.55 14.73 -14.96
N GLU A 328 1.46 14.66 -14.21
CA GLU A 328 1.40 15.18 -12.84
C GLU A 328 2.30 14.40 -11.89
N ASP A 329 2.36 13.07 -12.01
CA ASP A 329 3.25 12.26 -11.21
C ASP A 329 4.72 12.48 -11.59
N THR A 330 5.03 12.69 -12.89
CA THR A 330 6.39 13.06 -13.31
C THR A 330 6.83 14.37 -12.63
N ILE A 331 5.93 15.34 -12.54
CA ILE A 331 6.23 16.61 -11.87
C ILE A 331 6.38 16.40 -10.37
N ALA A 332 5.41 15.74 -9.72
CA ALA A 332 5.40 15.55 -8.28
C ALA A 332 6.57 14.69 -7.80
N SER A 333 6.78 13.54 -8.45
CA SER A 333 7.88 12.63 -8.13
C SER A 333 9.24 13.23 -8.49
N GLY A 334 9.34 13.94 -9.61
CA GLY A 334 10.55 14.67 -10.01
C GLY A 334 10.95 15.74 -8.99
N VAL A 335 9.99 16.50 -8.48
CA VAL A 335 10.22 17.49 -7.41
C VAL A 335 10.64 16.79 -6.11
N ALA A 336 9.93 15.73 -5.70
CA ALA A 336 10.26 14.98 -4.48
C ALA A 336 11.67 14.38 -4.57
N ILE A 337 12.02 13.71 -5.66
CA ILE A 337 13.34 13.13 -5.92
C ILE A 337 14.40 14.22 -5.95
N GLY A 338 14.15 15.33 -6.65
CA GLY A 338 15.06 16.46 -6.72
C GLY A 338 15.40 17.03 -5.33
N ILE A 339 14.38 17.22 -4.49
CA ILE A 339 14.58 17.65 -3.09
C ILE A 339 15.40 16.63 -2.33
N VAL A 340 15.03 15.33 -2.41
CA VAL A 340 15.75 14.28 -1.69
C VAL A 340 17.21 14.20 -2.14
N LEU A 341 17.52 14.30 -3.43
CA LEU A 341 18.90 14.28 -3.91
C LEU A 341 19.70 15.53 -3.48
N LEU A 342 19.06 16.70 -3.42
CA LEU A 342 19.69 17.92 -2.95
C LEU A 342 20.10 17.86 -1.46
N VAL A 343 19.21 17.33 -0.62
CA VAL A 343 19.43 17.26 0.84
C VAL A 343 19.76 15.84 1.33
N GLY A 344 19.99 14.89 0.43
CA GLY A 344 20.07 13.45 0.73
C GLY A 344 21.18 13.11 1.73
N ARG A 345 22.37 13.72 1.61
CA ARG A 345 23.44 13.53 2.59
C ARG A 345 23.04 14.02 3.98
N PHE A 346 22.34 15.14 4.07
CA PHE A 346 21.81 15.64 5.33
C PHE A 346 20.73 14.69 5.89
N LEU A 347 19.79 14.21 5.06
CA LEU A 347 18.80 13.25 5.51
C LEU A 347 19.44 11.94 6.01
N LEU A 348 20.46 11.45 5.33
CA LEU A 348 21.21 10.25 5.75
C LEU A 348 21.96 10.49 7.05
N SER A 349 22.55 11.68 7.26
CA SER A 349 23.27 12.03 8.49
C SER A 349 22.36 12.05 9.74
N VAL A 350 21.04 12.20 9.57
CA VAL A 350 20.06 12.06 10.67
C VAL A 350 19.97 10.62 11.17
N PHE A 351 20.22 9.64 10.30
CA PHE A 351 20.20 8.21 10.66
C PHE A 351 21.56 7.72 11.16
N ASN A 352 22.65 8.20 10.57
CA ASN A 352 24.01 7.80 10.96
C ASN A 352 25.01 8.90 10.61
N SER A 353 25.91 9.22 11.53
CA SER A 353 26.92 10.26 11.36
C SER A 353 28.23 9.76 10.70
N ASP A 354 28.38 8.46 10.44
CA ASP A 354 29.55 7.91 9.76
C ASP A 354 29.60 8.35 8.29
N PRO A 355 30.64 9.04 7.83
CA PRO A 355 30.79 9.49 6.46
C PRO A 355 30.70 8.35 5.42
N GLN A 356 31.19 7.14 5.73
CA GLN A 356 31.13 6.01 4.83
C GLN A 356 29.67 5.54 4.64
N VAL A 357 28.89 5.49 5.72
CA VAL A 357 27.46 5.15 5.69
C VAL A 357 26.70 6.18 4.85
N ILE A 358 26.99 7.47 5.01
CA ILE A 358 26.34 8.55 4.26
C ILE A 358 26.63 8.43 2.76
N GLU A 359 27.90 8.22 2.35
CA GLU A 359 28.24 8.15 0.92
C GLU A 359 27.69 6.90 0.23
N ILE A 360 27.75 5.74 0.88
CA ILE A 360 27.13 4.50 0.35
C ILE A 360 25.61 4.67 0.24
N GLY A 361 24.97 5.22 1.27
CA GLY A 361 23.54 5.49 1.27
C GLY A 361 23.15 6.49 0.17
N TYR A 362 23.95 7.55 -0.04
CA TYR A 362 23.73 8.51 -1.10
C TYR A 362 23.88 7.89 -2.50
N THR A 363 24.87 7.03 -2.68
CA THR A 363 25.07 6.26 -3.92
C THR A 363 23.82 5.41 -4.23
N ARG A 364 23.24 4.76 -3.24
CA ARG A 364 21.96 4.03 -3.39
C ARG A 364 20.85 4.96 -3.85
N LEU A 365 20.66 6.11 -3.18
CA LEU A 365 19.60 7.06 -3.55
C LEU A 365 19.76 7.53 -5.01
N VAL A 366 20.99 7.87 -5.44
CA VAL A 366 21.25 8.31 -6.81
C VAL A 366 20.89 7.21 -7.83
N ILE A 367 21.36 5.99 -7.63
CA ILE A 367 21.12 4.88 -8.58
C ILE A 367 19.63 4.53 -8.64
N VAL A 368 18.98 4.38 -7.50
CA VAL A 368 17.56 3.97 -7.45
C VAL A 368 16.66 5.07 -8.00
N PHE A 369 16.87 6.32 -7.62
CA PHE A 369 16.06 7.43 -8.08
C PHE A 369 16.26 7.78 -9.57
N SER A 370 17.45 7.51 -10.14
CA SER A 370 17.66 7.64 -11.58
C SER A 370 16.70 6.75 -12.40
N ALA A 371 16.24 5.67 -11.82
CA ALA A 371 15.34 4.69 -12.44
C ALA A 371 13.86 4.87 -12.05
N TYR A 372 13.54 5.79 -11.14
CA TYR A 372 12.16 5.96 -10.65
C TYR A 372 11.18 6.41 -11.75
N THR A 373 11.66 7.06 -12.80
CA THR A 373 10.84 7.34 -14.00
C THR A 373 10.23 6.06 -14.57
N PHE A 374 10.98 4.98 -14.63
CA PHE A 374 10.46 3.68 -15.10
C PHE A 374 9.48 3.08 -14.09
N SER A 375 9.74 3.25 -12.78
CA SER A 375 8.80 2.83 -11.73
C SER A 375 7.46 3.54 -11.86
N MET A 376 7.47 4.85 -12.01
CA MET A 376 6.29 5.67 -12.24
C MET A 376 5.51 5.20 -13.48
N LEU A 377 6.20 4.98 -14.60
CA LEU A 377 5.57 4.54 -15.84
C LEU A 377 4.82 3.22 -15.65
N TYR A 378 5.48 2.19 -15.10
CA TYR A 378 4.82 0.89 -14.95
C TYR A 378 3.71 0.90 -13.89
N GLU A 379 3.87 1.67 -12.81
CA GLU A 379 2.84 1.77 -11.76
C GLU A 379 1.56 2.46 -12.28
N ILE A 380 1.68 3.58 -12.98
CA ILE A 380 0.52 4.29 -13.54
C ILE A 380 -0.15 3.48 -14.64
N MET A 381 0.62 2.85 -15.55
CA MET A 381 0.06 1.98 -16.59
C MET A 381 -0.64 0.76 -15.97
N SER A 382 -0.07 0.19 -14.90
CA SER A 382 -0.70 -0.89 -14.13
C SER A 382 -1.99 -0.40 -13.46
N GLY A 383 -1.98 0.78 -12.85
CA GLY A 383 -3.15 1.42 -12.27
C GLY A 383 -4.26 1.66 -13.30
N TYR A 384 -3.88 2.09 -14.48
CA TYR A 384 -4.80 2.26 -15.61
C TYR A 384 -5.47 0.95 -16.02
N LEU A 385 -4.71 -0.14 -16.18
CA LEU A 385 -5.23 -1.47 -16.47
C LEU A 385 -6.15 -1.98 -15.35
N ARG A 386 -5.75 -1.82 -14.08
CA ARG A 386 -6.55 -2.19 -12.91
C ARG A 386 -7.88 -1.46 -12.86
N GLY A 387 -7.93 -0.18 -13.24
CA GLY A 387 -9.16 0.62 -13.31
C GLY A 387 -10.21 0.02 -14.26
N PHE A 388 -9.79 -0.66 -15.32
CA PHE A 388 -10.66 -1.46 -16.20
C PHE A 388 -10.98 -2.87 -15.66
N GLY A 389 -10.48 -3.23 -14.49
CA GLY A 389 -10.62 -4.57 -13.92
C GLY A 389 -9.61 -5.59 -14.45
N VAL A 390 -8.58 -5.16 -15.18
CA VAL A 390 -7.49 -5.99 -15.70
C VAL A 390 -6.32 -5.94 -14.71
N SER A 391 -6.32 -6.82 -13.73
CA SER A 391 -5.30 -6.85 -12.66
C SER A 391 -4.25 -7.95 -12.86
N LEU A 392 -4.63 -9.08 -13.46
CA LEU A 392 -3.72 -10.21 -13.63
C LEU A 392 -2.53 -9.89 -14.53
N VAL A 393 -2.77 -9.18 -15.63
CA VAL A 393 -1.71 -8.86 -16.61
C VAL A 393 -0.61 -8.01 -15.98
N PRO A 394 -0.89 -6.83 -15.38
CA PRO A 394 0.16 -6.05 -14.74
C PRO A 394 0.81 -6.80 -13.56
N ALA A 395 0.05 -7.60 -12.79
CA ALA A 395 0.62 -8.36 -11.69
C ALA A 395 1.67 -9.37 -12.17
N VAL A 396 1.35 -10.19 -13.17
CA VAL A 396 2.29 -11.20 -13.72
C VAL A 396 3.52 -10.54 -14.32
N LEU A 397 3.33 -9.47 -15.12
CA LEU A 397 4.44 -8.79 -15.76
C LEU A 397 5.36 -8.09 -14.76
N THR A 398 4.80 -7.51 -13.69
CA THR A 398 5.61 -6.92 -12.60
C THR A 398 6.34 -8.01 -11.81
N MET A 399 5.72 -9.15 -11.53
CA MET A 399 6.41 -10.28 -10.88
C MET A 399 7.59 -10.76 -11.72
N ILE A 400 7.44 -10.90 -13.03
CA ILE A 400 8.53 -11.31 -13.92
C ILE A 400 9.59 -10.21 -14.01
N GLY A 401 9.20 -8.97 -14.29
CA GLY A 401 10.12 -7.87 -14.56
C GLY A 401 10.83 -7.38 -13.31
N VAL A 402 10.13 -7.16 -12.20
CA VAL A 402 10.79 -6.71 -10.95
C VAL A 402 11.39 -7.89 -10.21
N CYS A 403 10.57 -8.88 -9.82
CA CYS A 403 11.03 -9.92 -8.90
C CYS A 403 11.90 -10.94 -9.62
N GLY A 404 11.48 -11.42 -10.80
CA GLY A 404 12.21 -12.43 -11.57
C GLY A 404 13.61 -11.93 -11.95
N ILE A 405 13.72 -10.71 -12.49
CA ILE A 405 15.01 -10.15 -12.89
C ILE A 405 15.90 -9.91 -11.66
N ARG A 406 15.35 -9.39 -10.55
CA ARG A 406 16.14 -9.14 -9.33
C ARG A 406 16.69 -10.41 -8.72
N ILE A 407 15.87 -11.45 -8.61
CA ILE A 407 16.30 -12.74 -8.07
C ILE A 407 17.36 -13.35 -8.99
N ALA A 408 17.11 -13.40 -10.30
CA ALA A 408 18.09 -13.91 -11.26
C ALA A 408 19.41 -13.12 -11.23
N TRP A 409 19.37 -11.81 -11.06
CA TRP A 409 20.55 -10.97 -10.96
C TRP A 409 21.38 -11.28 -9.72
N ILE A 410 20.72 -11.41 -8.57
CA ILE A 410 21.41 -11.75 -7.31
C ILE A 410 22.03 -13.15 -7.37
N GLU A 411 21.40 -14.11 -8.03
CA GLU A 411 21.91 -15.48 -8.14
C GLU A 411 23.01 -15.64 -9.22
N LEU A 412 22.92 -14.91 -10.35
CA LEU A 412 23.77 -15.14 -11.50
C LEU A 412 24.87 -14.08 -11.70
N VAL A 413 24.62 -12.83 -11.34
CA VAL A 413 25.53 -11.70 -11.60
C VAL A 413 26.27 -11.28 -10.35
N PHE A 414 25.58 -11.13 -9.22
CA PHE A 414 26.19 -10.71 -7.97
C PHE A 414 27.35 -11.60 -7.49
N PRO A 415 27.33 -12.95 -7.62
CA PRO A 415 28.46 -13.78 -7.21
C PRO A 415 29.75 -13.53 -8.01
N LYS A 416 29.65 -12.98 -9.23
CA LYS A 416 30.80 -12.67 -10.08
C LYS A 416 31.47 -11.33 -9.71
N ASN A 417 30.69 -10.39 -9.20
CA ASN A 417 31.13 -9.06 -8.79
C ASN A 417 30.48 -8.71 -7.45
N HIS A 418 31.06 -9.18 -6.35
CA HIS A 418 30.52 -9.11 -5.02
C HIS A 418 30.69 -7.69 -4.41
N ASN A 419 29.96 -6.70 -4.97
CA ASN A 419 30.01 -5.33 -4.51
C ASN A 419 28.61 -4.68 -4.48
N PHE A 420 28.48 -3.57 -3.76
CA PHE A 420 27.21 -2.86 -3.56
C PHE A 420 26.61 -2.29 -4.84
N GLU A 421 27.44 -1.76 -5.73
CA GLU A 421 27.00 -1.16 -6.98
C GLU A 421 26.37 -2.20 -7.90
N THR A 422 26.91 -3.44 -7.93
CA THR A 422 26.34 -4.56 -8.68
C THR A 422 24.92 -4.87 -8.19
N ILE A 423 24.66 -4.86 -6.87
CA ILE A 423 23.32 -5.03 -6.34
C ILE A 423 22.41 -3.87 -6.78
N MET A 424 22.90 -2.63 -6.65
CA MET A 424 22.08 -1.46 -6.97
C MET A 424 21.74 -1.34 -8.46
N THR A 425 22.62 -1.78 -9.34
CA THR A 425 22.41 -1.74 -10.80
C THR A 425 21.20 -2.58 -11.25
N VAL A 426 20.77 -3.55 -10.47
CA VAL A 426 19.55 -4.32 -10.80
C VAL A 426 18.28 -3.46 -10.79
N TYR A 427 18.24 -2.39 -9.99
CA TYR A 427 17.05 -1.54 -9.92
C TYR A 427 16.73 -0.87 -11.27
N PRO A 428 17.62 -0.10 -11.90
CA PRO A 428 17.38 0.45 -13.24
C PRO A 428 16.97 -0.62 -14.27
N ILE A 429 17.65 -1.75 -14.29
CA ILE A 429 17.40 -2.82 -15.26
C ILE A 429 16.00 -3.42 -15.07
N SER A 430 15.67 -3.82 -13.84
CA SER A 430 14.39 -4.45 -13.54
C SER A 430 13.20 -3.51 -13.74
N LEU A 431 13.35 -2.23 -13.35
CA LEU A 431 12.30 -1.22 -13.50
C LEU A 431 12.09 -0.86 -14.98
N ALA A 432 13.15 -0.67 -15.76
CA ALA A 432 13.05 -0.39 -17.20
C ALA A 432 12.42 -1.57 -17.96
N ALA A 433 12.87 -2.80 -17.68
CA ALA A 433 12.29 -4.00 -18.28
C ALA A 433 10.80 -4.14 -17.96
N THR A 434 10.41 -3.89 -16.69
CA THR A 434 9.00 -3.94 -16.27
C THR A 434 8.17 -2.87 -16.98
N ALA A 435 8.67 -1.65 -17.05
CA ALA A 435 7.99 -0.56 -17.76
C ALA A 435 7.76 -0.90 -19.23
N LEU A 436 8.77 -1.48 -19.89
CA LEU A 436 8.66 -1.93 -21.28
C LEU A 436 7.62 -3.05 -21.44
N LEU A 437 7.67 -4.07 -20.58
CA LEU A 437 6.71 -5.18 -20.61
C LEU A 437 5.26 -4.71 -20.44
N ILE A 438 5.02 -3.83 -19.47
CA ILE A 438 3.67 -3.26 -19.21
C ILE A 438 3.25 -2.34 -20.35
N PHE A 439 4.16 -1.56 -20.93
CA PHE A 439 3.87 -0.72 -22.09
C PHE A 439 3.47 -1.56 -23.31
N ILE A 440 4.21 -2.65 -23.61
CA ILE A 440 3.86 -3.59 -24.68
C ILE A 440 2.48 -4.22 -24.40
N ALA A 441 2.23 -4.66 -23.16
CA ALA A 441 0.92 -5.20 -22.78
C ALA A 441 -0.19 -4.17 -22.97
N LEU A 442 0.04 -2.90 -22.63
CA LEU A 442 -0.92 -1.82 -22.84
C LEU A 442 -1.23 -1.60 -24.34
N LEU A 443 -0.22 -1.67 -25.21
CA LEU A 443 -0.38 -1.55 -26.67
C LEU A 443 -1.15 -2.74 -27.26
N ILE A 444 -0.90 -3.96 -26.77
CA ILE A 444 -1.59 -5.19 -27.22
C ILE A 444 -3.03 -5.21 -26.69
N TYR A 445 -3.21 -4.96 -25.40
CA TYR A 445 -4.52 -5.10 -24.75
C TYR A 445 -5.49 -3.99 -25.12
N ARG A 446 -5.00 -2.78 -25.37
CA ARG A 446 -5.76 -1.57 -25.76
C ARG A 446 -7.09 -1.45 -25.01
N PRO A 447 -7.08 -1.37 -23.66
CA PRO A 447 -8.30 -1.52 -22.86
C PRO A 447 -9.37 -0.50 -23.25
N SER A 448 -8.99 0.72 -23.52
CA SER A 448 -9.90 1.78 -23.95
C SER A 448 -10.57 1.52 -25.31
N HIS A 449 -9.99 0.71 -26.18
CA HIS A 449 -10.61 0.29 -27.44
C HIS A 449 -11.45 -0.96 -27.27
N ARG A 450 -10.90 -1.95 -26.58
CA ARG A 450 -11.54 -3.26 -26.33
C ARG A 450 -12.82 -3.15 -25.52
N PHE A 451 -12.87 -2.22 -24.56
CA PHE A 451 -14.03 -2.04 -23.69
C PHE A 451 -14.98 -0.95 -24.15
N ALA A 452 -14.61 -0.10 -25.13
CA ALA A 452 -15.54 0.86 -25.72
C ALA A 452 -16.79 0.19 -26.32
N ASN A 453 -16.62 -0.96 -26.95
CA ASN A 453 -17.68 -1.69 -27.64
C ASN A 453 -18.48 -2.66 -26.71
N LYS A 454 -18.12 -2.75 -25.42
CA LYS A 454 -18.77 -3.64 -24.46
C LYS A 454 -19.69 -2.93 -23.46
N LEU A 455 -19.72 -1.61 -23.52
CA LEU A 455 -20.64 -0.84 -22.68
C LEU A 455 -22.02 -0.85 -23.34
N PRO A 456 -23.10 -1.20 -22.61
CA PRO A 456 -24.44 -0.97 -23.12
C PRO A 456 -24.58 0.52 -23.44
N THR A 457 -24.99 0.83 -24.65
CA THR A 457 -25.37 2.19 -25.03
C THR A 457 -26.48 2.63 -24.08
N ARG A 458 -26.45 3.88 -23.65
CA ARG A 458 -27.40 4.47 -22.68
C ARG A 458 -28.87 4.42 -23.11
N GLU A 459 -29.14 3.86 -24.28
CA GLU A 459 -30.44 3.80 -24.94
C GLU A 459 -31.17 2.45 -24.80
N GLU A 460 -30.57 1.42 -24.18
CA GLU A 460 -31.16 0.09 -24.10
C GLU A 460 -31.57 -0.34 -22.66
N GLU A 461 -32.01 0.57 -21.79
CA GLU A 461 -32.90 0.16 -20.70
C GLU A 461 -34.35 0.22 -21.20
N PRO A 462 -35.01 -0.93 -21.41
CA PRO A 462 -36.45 -0.90 -21.63
C PRO A 462 -37.10 -0.32 -20.38
N VAL A 463 -37.82 0.78 -20.56
CA VAL A 463 -38.78 1.28 -19.58
C VAL A 463 -39.81 0.16 -19.39
N THR A 464 -39.55 -0.74 -18.46
CA THR A 464 -40.60 -1.58 -17.93
C THR A 464 -41.49 -0.69 -17.07
N GLN A 465 -42.48 -0.09 -17.73
CA GLN A 465 -43.74 0.25 -17.09
C GLN A 465 -44.32 -1.05 -16.52
N ASN A 466 -44.32 -1.15 -15.20
CA ASN A 466 -45.46 -1.61 -14.37
C ASN A 466 -45.03 -1.66 -12.91
#